data_6ddd6f2a15c8eebf18b0456c63ac01ab
#
_entry.id   6ddd6f2a15c8eebf18b0456c63ac01ab
#
_cell.length_a   1.000
_cell.length_b   1.000
_cell.length_c   1.000
_cell.angle_alpha   90.00
_cell.angle_beta   90.00
_cell.angle_gamma   90.00
#
_symmetry.space_group_name_H-M   'P 1'
#
loop_
_entity.id
_entity.type
_entity.pdbx_description
1 polymer ?
#
loop_
_entity_poly.entity_id
_entity_poly.type
_entity_poly.pdbx_seq_one_letter_code
_entity_poly.pdbx_strand_id
1 'polypeptide(L)'
;MHSRFKILDSFLLEHQIYWRSDPFHLCRTQQTPWRNVNRPLVDWLEGLSIQRIQTLKEQPQLVADELTLFLPQLYSVNQNIQFDRATLAGLKLARGTGDGIPGRKLQQIVSMGEAVLENHYGKEWLEWCSGKGFLGRILSQQSKQKVTSFEWQQSLCESGQAIADAQQLDMTFVQGDAFTEDAEEVFNIDQHAVALHACGDLHVELVKKSVFHGLPAVTISPCCYHLIREDVYQAMSCVARSSALTLSKSDLRIPLQETVTGGERVKRHRQLEMSYRLGFCQLLKAELGIDEYIPIPSIKKSELSEGFESFCGWASEVKGMSLGAGINFGLYLEQGEALFWEMEKLSLVQQVFRRPLEIWLALDRAIYLQEQGYEASIEEFCERSITPRNLLIHGVKLDC
;
A
#
# COMPACT_ATOMS: atom_id res chain seq x y z
N MET A 1 -21.72 -2.53 5.53
CA MET A 1 -20.28 -2.51 5.91
C MET A 1 -19.98 -3.32 7.16
N HIS A 2 -20.72 -3.17 8.26
CA HIS A 2 -20.45 -3.85 9.55
C HIS A 2 -20.36 -5.39 9.46
N SER A 3 -21.22 -6.05 8.68
CA SER A 3 -21.14 -7.51 8.50
C SER A 3 -19.86 -7.94 7.81
N ARG A 4 -19.44 -7.21 6.76
CA ARG A 4 -18.15 -7.45 6.07
C ARG A 4 -16.97 -7.24 7.03
N PHE A 5 -17.00 -6.16 7.81
CA PHE A 5 -15.97 -5.88 8.81
C PHE A 5 -15.81 -7.05 9.79
N LYS A 6 -16.91 -7.53 10.39
CA LYS A 6 -16.88 -8.64 11.35
C LYS A 6 -16.32 -9.93 10.75
N ILE A 7 -16.67 -10.26 9.51
CA ILE A 7 -16.14 -11.44 8.81
C ILE A 7 -14.62 -11.33 8.64
N LEU A 8 -14.13 -10.17 8.20
CA LEU A 8 -12.71 -9.94 8.00
C LEU A 8 -11.96 -9.88 9.33
N ASP A 9 -12.53 -9.25 10.34
CA ASP A 9 -11.97 -9.15 11.68
C ASP A 9 -11.74 -10.54 12.30
N SER A 10 -12.79 -11.37 12.33
CA SER A 10 -12.68 -12.75 12.82
C SER A 10 -11.65 -13.55 12.03
N PHE A 11 -11.67 -13.46 10.69
CA PHE A 11 -10.72 -14.17 9.84
C PHE A 11 -9.26 -13.75 10.12
N LEU A 12 -9.01 -12.46 10.21
CA LEU A 12 -7.66 -11.94 10.47
C LEU A 12 -7.17 -12.31 11.87
N LEU A 13 -8.05 -12.26 12.88
CA LEU A 13 -7.74 -12.67 14.26
C LEU A 13 -7.43 -14.16 14.37
N GLU A 14 -8.26 -15.01 13.78
CA GLU A 14 -8.09 -16.47 13.85
C GLU A 14 -6.84 -16.95 13.11
N HIS A 15 -6.42 -16.22 12.08
CA HIS A 15 -5.36 -16.64 11.18
C HIS A 15 -4.04 -15.85 11.34
N GLN A 16 -3.84 -15.15 12.46
CA GLN A 16 -2.65 -14.33 12.70
C GLN A 16 -1.33 -15.08 12.49
N ILE A 17 -1.30 -16.35 12.85
CA ILE A 17 -0.12 -17.22 12.71
C ILE A 17 0.38 -17.31 11.24
N TYR A 18 -0.50 -17.15 10.24
CA TYR A 18 -0.16 -17.30 8.82
C TYR A 18 0.36 -16.00 8.19
N TRP A 19 -0.06 -14.84 8.67
CA TRP A 19 0.26 -13.59 7.99
C TRP A 19 1.18 -12.65 8.76
N ARG A 20 1.26 -12.75 10.10
CA ARG A 20 2.15 -11.87 10.90
C ARG A 20 3.62 -12.20 10.74
N SER A 21 3.96 -13.39 10.31
CA SER A 21 5.34 -13.83 10.18
C SER A 21 5.91 -13.39 8.83
N ASP A 22 7.06 -12.70 8.87
CA ASP A 22 7.75 -12.25 7.67
C ASP A 22 8.42 -13.45 6.95
N PRO A 23 8.07 -13.75 5.68
CA PRO A 23 8.67 -14.82 4.89
C PRO A 23 10.19 -14.76 4.82
N PHE A 24 10.79 -13.57 4.80
CA PHE A 24 12.24 -13.38 4.80
C PHE A 24 12.88 -13.92 6.09
N HIS A 25 12.27 -13.69 7.25
CA HIS A 25 12.76 -14.22 8.51
C HIS A 25 12.49 -15.72 8.65
N LEU A 26 11.30 -16.16 8.23
CA LEU A 26 10.91 -17.58 8.30
C LEU A 26 11.85 -18.49 7.48
N CYS A 27 12.20 -18.13 6.24
CA CYS A 27 13.06 -18.95 5.41
C CYS A 27 14.46 -19.11 5.99
N ARG A 28 14.97 -18.09 6.71
CA ARG A 28 16.28 -18.13 7.37
C ARG A 28 16.32 -19.07 8.57
N THR A 29 15.26 -19.08 9.37
CA THR A 29 15.18 -19.88 10.61
C THR A 29 14.64 -21.29 10.38
N GLN A 30 14.03 -21.55 9.22
CA GLN A 30 13.31 -22.78 8.89
C GLN A 30 12.22 -23.14 9.92
N GLN A 31 11.75 -22.16 10.67
CA GLN A 31 10.73 -22.31 11.70
C GLN A 31 9.42 -21.71 11.20
N THR A 32 8.63 -22.52 10.50
CA THR A 32 7.30 -22.13 10.05
C THR A 32 6.29 -22.29 11.19
N PRO A 33 5.68 -21.21 11.72
CA PRO A 33 4.82 -21.27 12.90
C PRO A 33 3.62 -22.21 12.76
N TRP A 34 3.12 -22.38 11.54
CA TRP A 34 1.96 -23.25 11.25
C TRP A 34 2.32 -24.69 10.87
N ARG A 35 3.61 -25.07 10.91
CA ARG A 35 4.08 -26.42 10.51
C ARG A 35 3.36 -27.55 11.24
N ASN A 36 3.13 -27.39 12.53
CA ASN A 36 2.44 -28.40 13.36
C ASN A 36 0.91 -28.17 13.44
N VAL A 37 0.41 -27.03 12.95
CA VAL A 37 -1.02 -26.67 13.01
C VAL A 37 -1.73 -27.07 11.72
N ASN A 38 -1.05 -26.94 10.58
CA ASN A 38 -1.63 -27.18 9.25
C ASN A 38 -0.65 -27.98 8.38
N ARG A 39 -0.46 -29.23 8.70
CA ARG A 39 0.47 -30.12 8.00
C ARG A 39 0.13 -30.24 6.50
N PRO A 40 -1.15 -30.38 6.06
CA PRO A 40 -1.49 -30.42 4.65
C PRO A 40 -1.01 -29.18 3.86
N LEU A 41 -1.10 -27.98 4.45
CA LEU A 41 -0.58 -26.75 3.84
C LEU A 41 0.94 -26.81 3.67
N VAL A 42 1.64 -27.32 4.66
CA VAL A 42 3.10 -27.48 4.60
C VAL A 42 3.50 -28.46 3.50
N ASP A 43 2.86 -29.61 3.43
CA ASP A 43 3.11 -30.63 2.41
C ASP A 43 2.84 -30.10 0.99
N TRP A 44 1.78 -29.31 0.82
CA TRP A 44 1.49 -28.63 -0.44
C TRP A 44 2.61 -27.65 -0.82
N LEU A 45 3.05 -26.80 0.12
CA LEU A 45 4.14 -25.84 -0.11
C LEU A 45 5.45 -26.56 -0.47
N GLU A 46 5.81 -27.61 0.27
CA GLU A 46 7.02 -28.41 0.05
C GLU A 46 7.02 -29.09 -1.35
N GLY A 47 5.84 -29.44 -1.87
CA GLY A 47 5.65 -30.04 -3.20
C GLY A 47 5.72 -29.04 -4.37
N LEU A 48 5.79 -27.74 -4.14
CA LEU A 48 5.78 -26.74 -5.21
C LEU A 48 7.14 -26.67 -5.94
N SER A 49 7.12 -26.80 -7.27
CA SER A 49 8.27 -26.48 -8.12
C SER A 49 8.44 -24.96 -8.27
N ILE A 50 9.63 -24.51 -8.66
CA ILE A 50 9.92 -23.09 -8.91
C ILE A 50 8.96 -22.52 -9.98
N GLN A 51 8.70 -23.27 -11.05
CA GLN A 51 7.77 -22.84 -12.11
C GLN A 51 6.36 -22.66 -11.56
N ARG A 52 5.92 -23.57 -10.66
CA ARG A 52 4.60 -23.46 -10.03
C ARG A 52 4.51 -22.24 -9.12
N ILE A 53 5.55 -21.97 -8.32
CA ILE A 53 5.62 -20.77 -7.49
C ILE A 53 5.51 -19.50 -8.34
N GLN A 54 6.23 -19.43 -9.46
CA GLN A 54 6.16 -18.27 -10.38
C GLN A 54 4.75 -18.07 -10.92
N THR A 55 4.10 -19.15 -11.41
CA THR A 55 2.71 -19.09 -11.90
C THR A 55 1.75 -18.60 -10.82
N LEU A 56 1.84 -19.14 -9.62
CA LEU A 56 1.00 -18.77 -8.49
C LEU A 56 1.20 -17.30 -8.10
N LYS A 57 2.43 -16.79 -8.14
CA LYS A 57 2.71 -15.38 -7.85
C LYS A 57 2.16 -14.42 -8.91
N GLU A 58 2.05 -14.86 -10.14
CA GLU A 58 1.47 -14.08 -11.24
C GLU A 58 -0.07 -14.12 -11.25
N GLN A 59 -0.66 -15.12 -10.59
CA GLN A 59 -2.10 -15.34 -10.55
C GLN A 59 -2.62 -15.38 -9.10
N PRO A 60 -2.77 -14.23 -8.43
CA PRO A 60 -3.20 -14.16 -7.02
C PRO A 60 -4.54 -14.87 -6.74
N GLN A 61 -5.46 -14.86 -7.71
CA GLN A 61 -6.74 -15.55 -7.56
C GLN A 61 -6.55 -17.06 -7.49
N LEU A 62 -5.68 -17.63 -8.31
CA LEU A 62 -5.37 -19.05 -8.29
C LEU A 62 -4.80 -19.49 -6.94
N VAL A 63 -3.95 -18.66 -6.34
CA VAL A 63 -3.44 -18.92 -4.98
C VAL A 63 -4.57 -18.92 -3.96
N ALA A 64 -5.46 -17.95 -4.02
CA ALA A 64 -6.60 -17.86 -3.10
C ALA A 64 -7.51 -19.10 -3.23
N ASP A 65 -7.76 -19.55 -4.46
CA ASP A 65 -8.58 -20.73 -4.74
C ASP A 65 -7.93 -22.00 -4.19
N GLU A 66 -6.63 -22.22 -4.44
CA GLU A 66 -5.91 -23.40 -3.92
C GLU A 66 -5.80 -23.37 -2.39
N LEU A 67 -5.52 -22.21 -1.80
CA LEU A 67 -5.42 -22.10 -0.34
C LEU A 67 -6.76 -22.29 0.38
N THR A 68 -7.88 -22.16 -0.30
CA THR A 68 -9.21 -22.48 0.27
C THR A 68 -9.29 -23.93 0.75
N LEU A 69 -8.52 -24.86 0.16
CA LEU A 69 -8.44 -26.25 0.61
C LEU A 69 -7.84 -26.40 2.01
N PHE A 70 -6.97 -25.47 2.40
CA PHE A 70 -6.26 -25.50 3.69
C PHE A 70 -6.78 -24.47 4.68
N LEU A 71 -7.43 -23.42 4.20
CA LEU A 71 -8.03 -22.32 4.93
C LEU A 71 -9.46 -22.06 4.39
N PRO A 72 -10.44 -22.91 4.74
CA PRO A 72 -11.79 -22.88 4.13
C PRO A 72 -12.52 -21.53 4.26
N GLN A 73 -12.20 -20.76 5.32
CA GLN A 73 -12.79 -19.43 5.54
C GLN A 73 -12.44 -18.42 4.41
N LEU A 74 -11.38 -18.68 3.63
CA LEU A 74 -11.02 -17.85 2.46
C LEU A 74 -12.15 -17.78 1.44
N TYR A 75 -12.99 -18.82 1.32
CA TYR A 75 -14.14 -18.78 0.41
C TYR A 75 -15.09 -17.62 0.75
N SER A 76 -15.50 -17.52 2.01
CA SER A 76 -16.37 -16.41 2.46
C SER A 76 -15.65 -15.06 2.40
N VAL A 77 -14.37 -15.01 2.76
CA VAL A 77 -13.57 -13.79 2.70
C VAL A 77 -13.47 -13.26 1.28
N ASN A 78 -13.21 -14.13 0.30
CA ASN A 78 -13.09 -13.75 -1.11
C ASN A 78 -14.37 -13.10 -1.66
N GLN A 79 -15.55 -13.48 -1.16
CA GLN A 79 -16.82 -12.81 -1.50
C GLN A 79 -16.95 -11.43 -0.84
N ASN A 80 -16.38 -11.25 0.33
CA ASN A 80 -16.51 -10.04 1.13
C ASN A 80 -15.44 -8.96 0.83
N ILE A 81 -14.41 -9.28 0.04
CA ILE A 81 -13.38 -8.32 -0.39
C ILE A 81 -13.60 -7.77 -1.79
N GLN A 82 -14.69 -8.14 -2.45
CA GLN A 82 -15.06 -7.62 -3.76
C GLN A 82 -15.89 -6.33 -3.60
N PHE A 83 -15.59 -5.35 -4.41
CA PHE A 83 -16.34 -4.11 -4.52
C PHE A 83 -16.66 -3.83 -5.99
N ASP A 84 -17.73 -3.15 -6.23
CA ASP A 84 -18.09 -2.69 -7.57
C ASP A 84 -17.03 -1.70 -8.05
N ARG A 85 -16.81 -1.71 -9.35
CA ARG A 85 -15.94 -0.74 -9.99
C ARG A 85 -16.75 0.46 -10.43
N ALA A 86 -16.22 1.66 -10.18
CA ALA A 86 -16.78 2.90 -10.71
C ALA A 86 -16.96 2.79 -12.23
N THR A 87 -18.13 3.17 -12.71
CA THR A 87 -18.41 3.21 -14.14
C THR A 87 -17.82 4.51 -14.69
N LEU A 88 -16.71 4.41 -15.42
CA LEU A 88 -16.03 5.56 -16.00
C LEU A 88 -16.37 5.67 -17.48
N ALA A 89 -16.78 6.85 -17.93
CA ALA A 89 -17.09 7.16 -19.33
C ALA A 89 -15.84 7.43 -20.17
N GLY A 90 -14.70 7.67 -19.51
CA GLY A 90 -13.43 8.01 -20.16
C GLY A 90 -13.21 9.50 -20.29
N LEU A 91 -12.80 10.14 -19.22
CA LEU A 91 -12.55 11.58 -19.15
C LEU A 91 -11.50 12.02 -20.17
N LYS A 92 -11.85 12.97 -21.05
CA LYS A 92 -10.95 13.58 -22.01
C LYS A 92 -10.23 14.79 -21.39
N LEU A 93 -8.93 14.68 -21.23
CA LEU A 93 -8.12 15.79 -20.77
C LEU A 93 -7.87 16.81 -21.90
N ALA A 94 -7.84 18.08 -21.54
CA ALA A 94 -7.34 19.11 -22.45
C ALA A 94 -5.84 18.93 -22.72
N ARG A 95 -5.38 19.48 -23.85
CA ARG A 95 -3.98 19.39 -24.28
C ARG A 95 -3.06 19.97 -23.19
N GLY A 96 -2.01 19.24 -22.82
CA GLY A 96 -1.04 19.69 -21.83
C GLY A 96 -1.38 19.39 -20.35
N THR A 97 -2.62 18.97 -20.02
CA THR A 97 -3.01 18.67 -18.61
C THR A 97 -2.21 17.50 -18.02
N GLY A 98 -1.84 16.53 -18.85
CA GLY A 98 -1.09 15.34 -18.45
C GLY A 98 0.43 15.43 -18.63
N ASP A 99 0.97 16.56 -19.06
CA ASP A 99 2.39 16.71 -19.36
C ASP A 99 3.25 16.49 -18.10
N GLY A 100 4.31 15.71 -18.27
CA GLY A 100 5.25 15.39 -17.18
C GLY A 100 4.77 14.30 -16.20
N ILE A 101 3.62 13.67 -16.44
CA ILE A 101 3.11 12.57 -15.60
C ILE A 101 3.37 11.23 -16.30
N PRO A 102 4.01 10.23 -15.63
CA PRO A 102 4.13 8.90 -16.19
C PRO A 102 2.76 8.29 -16.51
N GLY A 103 2.61 7.62 -17.66
CA GLY A 103 1.31 7.20 -18.22
C GLY A 103 0.39 6.47 -17.25
N ARG A 104 0.93 5.54 -16.43
CA ARG A 104 0.15 4.81 -15.44
C ARG A 104 -0.34 5.68 -14.27
N LYS A 105 0.51 6.60 -13.81
CA LYS A 105 0.13 7.58 -12.79
C LYS A 105 -0.94 8.52 -13.34
N LEU A 106 -0.84 8.91 -14.60
CA LEU A 106 -1.86 9.71 -15.27
C LEU A 106 -3.21 8.96 -15.32
N GLN A 107 -3.20 7.68 -15.73
CA GLN A 107 -4.43 6.87 -15.73
C GLN A 107 -5.06 6.81 -14.33
N GLN A 108 -4.29 6.61 -13.28
CA GLN A 108 -4.78 6.60 -11.91
C GLN A 108 -5.44 7.93 -11.53
N ILE A 109 -4.79 9.06 -11.83
CA ILE A 109 -5.30 10.39 -11.50
C ILE A 109 -6.59 10.70 -12.29
N VAL A 110 -6.62 10.35 -13.57
CA VAL A 110 -7.79 10.56 -14.45
C VAL A 110 -8.98 9.72 -13.95
N SER A 111 -8.76 8.44 -13.67
CA SER A 111 -9.83 7.56 -13.17
C SER A 111 -10.41 8.04 -11.85
N MET A 112 -9.55 8.48 -10.91
CA MET A 112 -10.03 9.06 -9.66
C MET A 112 -10.75 10.39 -9.89
N GLY A 113 -10.19 11.26 -10.74
CA GLY A 113 -10.83 12.55 -11.06
C GLY A 113 -12.22 12.37 -11.62
N GLU A 114 -12.42 11.41 -12.53
CA GLU A 114 -13.73 11.09 -13.10
C GLU A 114 -14.70 10.55 -12.04
N ALA A 115 -14.29 9.56 -11.25
CA ALA A 115 -15.13 8.97 -10.21
C ALA A 115 -15.57 10.03 -9.17
N VAL A 116 -14.67 10.95 -8.80
CA VAL A 116 -14.96 12.00 -7.83
C VAL A 116 -15.90 13.07 -8.43
N LEU A 117 -15.74 13.41 -9.72
CA LEU A 117 -16.61 14.37 -10.39
C LEU A 117 -18.06 13.89 -10.51
N GLU A 118 -18.28 12.59 -10.75
CA GLU A 118 -19.61 11.99 -10.79
C GLU A 118 -20.33 12.01 -9.43
N ASN A 119 -19.55 11.98 -8.35
CA ASN A 119 -20.04 11.96 -6.97
C ASN A 119 -19.71 13.25 -6.23
N HIS A 120 -19.74 14.39 -6.91
CA HIS A 120 -19.38 15.67 -6.30
C HIS A 120 -20.53 16.27 -5.51
N TYR A 121 -20.25 16.60 -4.24
CA TYR A 121 -21.10 17.36 -3.36
C TYR A 121 -20.30 18.54 -2.80
N GLY A 122 -20.75 19.74 -3.06
CA GLY A 122 -20.07 20.98 -2.64
C GLY A 122 -20.03 22.01 -3.77
N LYS A 123 -19.44 23.17 -3.51
CA LYS A 123 -19.27 24.26 -4.47
C LYS A 123 -17.80 24.53 -4.79
N GLU A 124 -16.89 23.97 -3.99
CA GLU A 124 -15.45 24.08 -4.10
C GLU A 124 -14.79 22.73 -3.81
N TRP A 125 -13.51 22.63 -4.14
CA TRP A 125 -12.68 21.45 -3.87
C TRP A 125 -11.56 21.78 -2.89
N LEU A 126 -11.26 20.84 -2.02
CA LEU A 126 -10.02 20.82 -1.24
C LEU A 126 -9.18 19.60 -1.67
N GLU A 127 -8.07 19.80 -2.34
CA GLU A 127 -7.10 18.76 -2.68
C GLU A 127 -6.03 18.67 -1.58
N TRP A 128 -6.00 17.55 -0.86
CA TRP A 128 -5.11 17.35 0.28
C TRP A 128 -3.86 16.57 -0.09
N CYS A 129 -2.67 17.05 0.35
CA CYS A 129 -1.36 16.53 -0.05
C CYS A 129 -1.20 16.54 -1.57
N SER A 130 -1.49 17.68 -2.17
CA SER A 130 -1.72 17.85 -3.60
C SER A 130 -0.48 17.65 -4.47
N GLY A 131 0.73 17.73 -3.91
CA GLY A 131 1.96 17.79 -4.70
C GLY A 131 1.95 18.99 -5.63
N LYS A 132 1.97 18.74 -6.95
CA LYS A 132 1.84 19.79 -7.99
C LYS A 132 0.37 19.99 -8.45
N GLY A 133 -0.61 19.52 -7.72
CA GLY A 133 -2.02 19.72 -8.00
C GLY A 133 -2.53 19.01 -9.26
N PHE A 134 -2.06 17.80 -9.54
CA PHE A 134 -2.48 17.11 -10.76
C PHE A 134 -3.96 16.71 -10.76
N LEU A 135 -4.47 16.23 -9.63
CA LEU A 135 -5.88 15.91 -9.48
C LEU A 135 -6.71 17.21 -9.48
N GLY A 136 -6.29 18.20 -8.68
CA GLY A 136 -6.94 19.51 -8.61
C GLY A 136 -7.08 20.20 -9.96
N ARG A 137 -6.07 20.11 -10.85
CA ARG A 137 -6.15 20.65 -12.21
C ARG A 137 -7.27 20.00 -13.04
N ILE A 138 -7.44 18.68 -12.92
CA ILE A 138 -8.52 17.97 -13.58
C ILE A 138 -9.85 18.44 -13.01
N LEU A 139 -9.97 18.51 -11.69
CA LEU A 139 -11.20 18.94 -11.00
C LEU A 139 -11.57 20.37 -11.38
N SER A 140 -10.66 21.33 -11.27
CA SER A 140 -10.90 22.73 -11.65
C SER A 140 -11.30 22.86 -13.12
N GLN A 141 -10.59 22.13 -14.02
CA GLN A 141 -10.86 22.20 -15.45
C GLN A 141 -12.24 21.64 -15.84
N GLN A 142 -12.68 20.56 -15.19
CA GLN A 142 -13.92 19.88 -15.53
C GLN A 142 -15.13 20.51 -14.83
N SER A 143 -15.04 20.79 -13.54
CA SER A 143 -16.15 21.36 -12.77
C SER A 143 -16.31 22.87 -12.92
N LYS A 144 -15.25 23.58 -13.34
CA LYS A 144 -15.17 25.06 -13.33
C LYS A 144 -15.32 25.67 -11.94
N GLN A 145 -15.02 24.90 -10.92
CA GLN A 145 -15.06 25.33 -9.53
C GLN A 145 -13.65 25.57 -9.01
N LYS A 146 -13.56 26.40 -7.97
CA LYS A 146 -12.32 26.68 -7.26
C LYS A 146 -11.76 25.44 -6.60
N VAL A 147 -10.43 25.28 -6.63
CA VAL A 147 -9.67 24.24 -5.95
C VAL A 147 -8.68 24.87 -5.01
N THR A 148 -8.74 24.52 -3.73
CA THR A 148 -7.67 24.81 -2.77
C THR A 148 -6.78 23.56 -2.68
N SER A 149 -5.51 23.69 -3.09
CA SER A 149 -4.54 22.59 -3.06
C SER A 149 -3.61 22.77 -1.87
N PHE A 150 -3.71 21.90 -0.88
CA PHE A 150 -2.90 21.92 0.35
C PHE A 150 -1.70 20.99 0.23
N GLU A 151 -0.49 21.51 0.47
CA GLU A 151 0.76 20.76 0.32
C GLU A 151 1.82 21.24 1.32
N TRP A 152 2.63 20.30 1.83
CA TRP A 152 3.73 20.56 2.76
C TRP A 152 4.92 21.28 2.13
N GLN A 153 5.29 20.87 0.91
CA GLN A 153 6.51 21.33 0.26
C GLN A 153 6.28 22.64 -0.50
N GLN A 154 6.86 23.74 -0.04
CA GLN A 154 6.77 25.06 -0.66
C GLN A 154 7.11 25.03 -2.17
N SER A 155 8.17 24.32 -2.56
CA SER A 155 8.59 24.22 -3.96
C SER A 155 7.56 23.52 -4.86
N LEU A 156 6.75 22.60 -4.30
CA LEU A 156 5.66 21.96 -5.03
C LEU A 156 4.46 22.91 -5.15
N CYS A 157 4.15 23.68 -4.10
CA CYS A 157 3.13 24.73 -4.13
C CYS A 157 3.44 25.77 -5.21
N GLU A 158 4.65 26.31 -5.22
CA GLU A 158 5.10 27.32 -6.22
C GLU A 158 5.03 26.76 -7.64
N SER A 159 5.52 25.54 -7.85
CA SER A 159 5.46 24.88 -9.16
C SER A 159 4.03 24.58 -9.60
N GLY A 160 3.17 24.16 -8.67
CA GLY A 160 1.76 23.88 -8.92
C GLY A 160 0.98 25.16 -9.28
N GLN A 161 1.18 26.24 -8.50
CA GLN A 161 0.56 27.53 -8.75
C GLN A 161 0.95 28.12 -10.11
N ALA A 162 2.24 28.09 -10.45
CA ALA A 162 2.70 28.56 -11.74
C ALA A 162 2.06 27.83 -12.93
N ILE A 163 1.84 26.50 -12.79
CA ILE A 163 1.16 25.72 -13.82
C ILE A 163 -0.33 26.07 -13.88
N ALA A 164 -0.99 26.21 -12.73
CA ALA A 164 -2.41 26.58 -12.65
C ALA A 164 -2.66 27.95 -13.28
N ASP A 165 -1.81 28.93 -12.98
CA ASP A 165 -1.87 30.29 -13.55
C ASP A 165 -1.68 30.29 -15.09
N ALA A 166 -0.68 29.54 -15.58
CA ALA A 166 -0.43 29.40 -17.02
C ALA A 166 -1.60 28.72 -17.76
N GLN A 167 -2.35 27.84 -17.08
CA GLN A 167 -3.54 27.17 -17.62
C GLN A 167 -4.84 27.94 -17.31
N GLN A 168 -4.77 29.07 -16.64
CA GLN A 168 -5.92 29.88 -16.23
C GLN A 168 -6.97 29.10 -15.44
N LEU A 169 -6.50 28.24 -14.52
CA LEU A 169 -7.34 27.44 -13.64
C LEU A 169 -7.61 28.19 -12.33
N ASP A 170 -8.84 28.11 -11.82
CA ASP A 170 -9.17 28.67 -10.51
C ASP A 170 -8.65 27.73 -9.40
N MET A 171 -7.35 27.85 -9.13
CA MET A 171 -6.64 27.06 -8.15
C MET A 171 -5.77 27.94 -7.26
N THR A 172 -5.77 27.65 -5.98
CA THR A 172 -4.90 28.31 -4.99
C THR A 172 -4.13 27.24 -4.21
N PHE A 173 -2.81 27.35 -4.19
CA PHE A 173 -1.96 26.49 -3.39
C PHE A 173 -1.70 27.10 -2.01
N VAL A 174 -1.90 26.30 -0.97
CA VAL A 174 -1.64 26.66 0.42
C VAL A 174 -0.57 25.73 0.98
N GLN A 175 0.54 26.30 1.42
CA GLN A 175 1.61 25.54 2.07
C GLN A 175 1.27 25.36 3.55
N GLY A 176 1.40 24.13 4.07
CA GLY A 176 1.20 23.87 5.48
C GLY A 176 1.46 22.42 5.89
N ASP A 177 1.53 22.21 7.20
CA ASP A 177 1.65 20.87 7.78
C ASP A 177 0.26 20.33 8.15
N ALA A 178 -0.09 19.17 7.61
CA ALA A 178 -1.36 18.48 7.85
C ALA A 178 -1.66 18.20 9.34
N PHE A 179 -0.63 18.18 10.17
CA PHE A 179 -0.71 17.82 11.59
C PHE A 179 -0.72 19.02 12.54
N THR A 180 -0.69 20.23 12.02
CA THR A 180 -0.76 21.47 12.82
C THR A 180 -2.18 22.06 12.81
N GLU A 181 -2.44 22.95 13.77
CA GLU A 181 -3.71 23.70 13.85
C GLU A 181 -3.89 24.63 12.65
N ASP A 182 -2.82 25.20 12.10
CA ASP A 182 -2.87 26.09 10.92
C ASP A 182 -3.49 25.38 9.69
N ALA A 183 -3.40 24.04 9.63
CA ALA A 183 -4.05 23.27 8.57
C ALA A 183 -5.59 23.37 8.61
N GLU A 184 -6.19 23.82 9.69
CA GLU A 184 -7.64 23.96 9.80
C GLU A 184 -8.16 25.20 9.03
N GLU A 185 -7.31 26.18 8.79
CA GLU A 185 -7.67 27.43 8.09
C GLU A 185 -8.07 27.20 6.61
N VAL A 186 -7.67 26.06 6.01
CA VAL A 186 -8.00 25.77 4.61
C VAL A 186 -9.39 25.14 4.44
N PHE A 187 -10.03 24.68 5.54
CA PHE A 187 -11.31 24.04 5.49
C PHE A 187 -12.46 25.04 5.47
N ASN A 188 -13.40 24.83 4.56
CA ASN A 188 -14.67 25.57 4.54
C ASN A 188 -15.84 24.66 4.17
N ILE A 189 -17.02 25.02 4.62
CA ILE A 189 -18.25 24.18 4.55
C ILE A 189 -18.74 23.92 3.11
N ASP A 190 -18.27 24.65 2.12
CA ASP A 190 -18.65 24.45 0.71
C ASP A 190 -17.73 23.47 -0.04
N GLN A 191 -16.72 22.92 0.62
CA GLN A 191 -15.69 22.09 -0.02
C GLN A 191 -16.03 20.61 -0.02
N HIS A 192 -15.78 19.96 -1.18
CA HIS A 192 -15.59 18.51 -1.25
C HIS A 192 -14.10 18.23 -1.12
N ALA A 193 -13.69 17.57 -0.04
CA ALA A 193 -12.28 17.24 0.21
C ALA A 193 -11.87 15.96 -0.51
N VAL A 194 -10.72 15.99 -1.20
CA VAL A 194 -10.21 14.85 -1.95
C VAL A 194 -8.75 14.57 -1.64
N ALA A 195 -8.38 13.27 -1.58
CA ALA A 195 -6.99 12.86 -1.42
C ALA A 195 -6.68 11.58 -2.20
N LEU A 196 -5.74 11.67 -3.15
CA LEU A 196 -5.23 10.48 -3.88
C LEU A 196 -3.90 10.08 -3.31
N HIS A 197 -3.04 10.53 -2.79
CA HIS A 197 -1.73 10.09 -2.29
C HIS A 197 -1.40 10.61 -0.88
N ALA A 198 -2.43 10.93 -0.10
CA ALA A 198 -2.27 11.23 1.31
C ALA A 198 -1.95 9.93 2.07
N CYS A 199 -0.68 9.69 2.35
CA CYS A 199 -0.19 8.43 2.89
C CYS A 199 -0.41 8.30 4.39
N GLY A 200 -0.86 7.14 4.85
CA GLY A 200 -0.97 6.83 6.29
C GLY A 200 -1.85 7.82 7.04
N ASP A 201 -1.35 8.41 8.11
CA ASP A 201 -2.12 9.34 8.95
C ASP A 201 -2.55 10.64 8.24
N LEU A 202 -1.92 10.99 7.10
CA LEU A 202 -2.32 12.19 6.35
C LEU A 202 -3.78 12.11 5.85
N HIS A 203 -4.24 10.95 5.36
CA HIS A 203 -5.64 10.81 4.97
C HIS A 203 -6.57 10.63 6.17
N VAL A 204 -6.07 10.09 7.28
CA VAL A 204 -6.83 10.01 8.53
C VAL A 204 -7.13 11.42 9.07
N GLU A 205 -6.13 12.30 9.05
CA GLU A 205 -6.32 13.71 9.43
C GLU A 205 -7.31 14.42 8.50
N LEU A 206 -7.22 14.21 7.18
CA LEU A 206 -8.22 14.77 6.26
C LEU A 206 -9.63 14.35 6.63
N VAL A 207 -9.87 13.04 6.85
CA VAL A 207 -11.19 12.52 7.21
C VAL A 207 -11.68 13.13 8.52
N LYS A 208 -10.85 13.18 9.56
CA LYS A 208 -11.22 13.77 10.86
C LYS A 208 -11.56 15.26 10.76
N LYS A 209 -10.70 16.02 10.08
CA LYS A 209 -10.91 17.47 9.90
C LYS A 209 -12.12 17.76 9.00
N SER A 210 -12.36 16.96 7.95
CA SER A 210 -13.58 17.08 7.13
C SER A 210 -14.87 16.86 7.94
N VAL A 211 -14.86 15.87 8.83
CA VAL A 211 -15.98 15.62 9.75
C VAL A 211 -16.14 16.78 10.74
N PHE A 212 -15.04 17.22 11.35
CA PHE A 212 -15.05 18.30 12.34
C PHE A 212 -15.61 19.62 11.78
N HIS A 213 -15.15 20.00 10.56
CA HIS A 213 -15.63 21.19 9.86
C HIS A 213 -16.97 20.98 9.13
N GLY A 214 -17.49 19.77 9.15
CA GLY A 214 -18.80 19.45 8.59
C GLY A 214 -18.88 19.58 7.06
N LEU A 215 -17.80 19.22 6.35
CA LEU A 215 -17.74 19.30 4.90
C LEU A 215 -18.86 18.46 4.25
N PRO A 216 -19.44 18.90 3.11
CA PRO A 216 -20.50 18.15 2.43
C PRO A 216 -20.05 16.80 1.90
N ALA A 217 -18.75 16.65 1.53
CA ALA A 217 -18.22 15.37 1.11
C ALA A 217 -16.71 15.25 1.34
N VAL A 218 -16.26 14.01 1.49
CA VAL A 218 -14.85 13.64 1.55
C VAL A 218 -14.61 12.36 0.75
N THR A 219 -13.61 12.39 -0.13
CA THR A 219 -13.24 11.22 -0.95
C THR A 219 -11.74 10.97 -0.85
N ILE A 220 -11.37 9.76 -0.45
CA ILE A 220 -9.98 9.36 -0.29
C ILE A 220 -9.67 8.06 -1.02
N SER A 221 -8.47 7.97 -1.59
CA SER A 221 -7.86 6.71 -2.00
C SER A 221 -6.71 6.38 -1.05
N PRO A 222 -6.97 5.57 0.01
CA PRO A 222 -6.00 5.33 1.06
C PRO A 222 -4.83 4.49 0.54
N CYS A 223 -3.62 4.86 0.94
CA CYS A 223 -2.40 4.12 0.62
C CYS A 223 -1.39 4.22 1.76
N CYS A 224 -0.27 3.50 1.65
CA CYS A 224 0.86 3.55 2.60
C CYS A 224 0.41 3.48 4.07
N TYR A 225 -0.48 2.56 4.39
CA TYR A 225 -1.09 2.40 5.72
C TYR A 225 -0.10 2.35 6.89
N HIS A 226 1.16 1.93 6.65
CA HIS A 226 2.23 1.85 7.65
C HIS A 226 2.84 3.20 8.05
N LEU A 227 2.50 4.29 7.34
CA LEU A 227 2.98 5.63 7.67
C LEU A 227 2.09 6.27 8.73
N ILE A 228 2.03 5.63 9.87
CA ILE A 228 1.36 6.10 11.08
C ILE A 228 2.37 6.71 12.05
N ARG A 229 1.96 7.67 12.86
CA ARG A 229 2.80 8.35 13.86
C ARG A 229 3.06 7.42 15.04
N GLU A 230 2.03 6.78 15.54
CA GLU A 230 2.10 5.82 16.63
C GLU A 230 2.73 4.48 16.18
N ASP A 231 3.20 3.66 17.12
CA ASP A 231 3.77 2.35 16.83
C ASP A 231 2.70 1.30 16.47
N VAL A 232 1.47 1.53 16.95
CA VAL A 232 0.31 0.66 16.73
C VAL A 232 -0.80 1.47 16.07
N TYR A 233 -1.47 0.86 15.12
CA TYR A 233 -2.61 1.46 14.43
C TYR A 233 -3.71 1.88 15.40
N GLN A 234 -4.15 3.13 15.25
CA GLN A 234 -5.26 3.69 16.02
C GLN A 234 -6.54 3.59 15.20
N ALA A 235 -7.41 2.66 15.57
CA ALA A 235 -8.68 2.45 14.89
C ALA A 235 -9.60 3.67 14.99
N MET A 236 -10.31 3.99 13.91
CA MET A 236 -11.17 5.16 13.82
C MET A 236 -12.59 4.88 14.29
N SER A 237 -13.21 3.80 13.80
CA SER A 237 -14.60 3.44 14.12
C SER A 237 -14.73 2.74 15.48
N CYS A 238 -15.92 2.82 16.06
CA CYS A 238 -16.23 2.13 17.32
C CYS A 238 -16.08 0.62 17.21
N VAL A 239 -16.48 0.04 16.07
CA VAL A 239 -16.38 -1.41 15.86
C VAL A 239 -14.94 -1.86 15.75
N ALA A 240 -14.05 -1.08 15.10
CA ALA A 240 -12.64 -1.41 14.99
C ALA A 240 -11.90 -1.20 16.33
N ARG A 241 -12.26 -0.17 17.09
CA ARG A 241 -11.72 0.03 18.45
C ARG A 241 -12.08 -1.10 19.43
N SER A 242 -13.21 -1.78 19.19
CA SER A 242 -13.63 -2.93 20.01
C SER A 242 -13.02 -4.26 19.56
N SER A 243 -12.32 -4.30 18.43
CA SER A 243 -11.61 -5.48 17.96
C SER A 243 -10.39 -5.79 18.82
N ALA A 244 -10.09 -7.08 18.99
CA ALA A 244 -8.84 -7.54 19.59
C ALA A 244 -7.65 -7.50 18.59
N LEU A 245 -7.89 -7.14 17.33
CA LEU A 245 -6.86 -7.05 16.30
C LEU A 245 -6.03 -5.78 16.49
N THR A 246 -4.81 -5.93 16.99
CA THR A 246 -3.82 -4.85 17.06
C THR A 246 -2.89 -4.95 15.85
N LEU A 247 -2.65 -3.87 15.13
CA LEU A 247 -1.81 -3.85 13.93
C LEU A 247 -0.58 -2.97 14.15
N SER A 248 0.60 -3.57 14.00
CA SER A 248 1.89 -2.86 14.01
C SER A 248 2.19 -2.19 12.67
N LYS A 249 3.18 -1.30 12.62
CA LYS A 249 3.71 -0.75 11.36
C LYS A 249 4.14 -1.84 10.37
N SER A 250 4.65 -2.97 10.87
CA SER A 250 5.03 -4.12 10.03
C SER A 250 3.82 -4.79 9.41
N ASP A 251 2.76 -5.01 10.18
CA ASP A 251 1.51 -5.58 9.70
C ASP A 251 0.88 -4.70 8.62
N LEU A 252 0.91 -3.38 8.81
CA LEU A 252 0.38 -2.39 7.87
C LEU A 252 1.18 -2.28 6.56
N ARG A 253 2.35 -2.92 6.46
CA ARG A 253 3.11 -3.05 5.21
C ARG A 253 2.62 -4.19 4.34
N ILE A 254 1.94 -5.18 4.90
CA ILE A 254 1.48 -6.37 4.17
C ILE A 254 0.59 -6.00 2.96
N PRO A 255 -0.43 -5.12 3.06
CA PRO A 255 -1.20 -4.68 1.90
C PRO A 255 -0.36 -4.06 0.78
N LEU A 256 0.80 -3.46 1.13
CA LEU A 256 1.67 -2.75 0.19
C LEU A 256 2.61 -3.66 -0.60
N GLN A 257 2.77 -4.90 -0.18
CA GLN A 257 3.67 -5.86 -0.83
C GLN A 257 3.18 -6.30 -2.20
N GLU A 258 1.91 -6.04 -2.54
CA GLU A 258 1.40 -6.28 -3.87
C GLU A 258 1.97 -5.25 -4.85
N THR A 259 2.76 -5.72 -5.81
CA THR A 259 3.35 -4.91 -6.85
C THR A 259 2.92 -5.42 -8.22
N VAL A 260 1.99 -4.73 -8.84
CA VAL A 260 1.54 -5.04 -10.22
C VAL A 260 2.54 -4.53 -11.28
N THR A 261 3.53 -3.75 -10.86
CA THR A 261 4.23 -2.81 -11.74
C THR A 261 5.66 -3.20 -12.09
N GLY A 262 6.10 -4.35 -11.65
CA GLY A 262 7.44 -4.82 -11.92
C GLY A 262 7.51 -5.63 -13.21
N GLY A 263 7.90 -5.03 -14.34
CA GLY A 263 8.31 -5.81 -15.50
C GLY A 263 9.45 -6.76 -15.14
N GLU A 264 9.76 -7.71 -16.02
CA GLU A 264 10.75 -8.79 -15.80
C GLU A 264 12.11 -8.29 -15.26
N ARG A 265 12.51 -7.07 -15.65
CA ARG A 265 13.73 -6.44 -15.12
C ARG A 265 13.64 -6.18 -13.61
N VAL A 266 12.50 -5.72 -13.13
CA VAL A 266 12.29 -5.42 -11.69
C VAL A 266 12.21 -6.72 -10.91
N LYS A 267 11.52 -7.74 -11.43
CA LYS A 267 11.46 -9.09 -10.83
C LYS A 267 12.87 -9.67 -10.66
N ARG A 268 13.68 -9.64 -11.73
CA ARG A 268 15.08 -10.13 -11.69
C ARG A 268 15.94 -9.35 -10.69
N HIS A 269 15.82 -8.03 -10.63
CA HIS A 269 16.58 -7.24 -9.65
C HIS A 269 16.17 -7.59 -8.21
N ARG A 270 14.86 -7.74 -7.95
CA ARG A 270 14.39 -8.15 -6.64
C ARG A 270 14.90 -9.54 -6.27
N GLN A 271 14.83 -10.50 -7.19
CA GLN A 271 15.38 -11.85 -6.97
C GLN A 271 16.86 -11.78 -6.60
N LEU A 272 17.66 -11.08 -7.41
CA LEU A 272 19.11 -10.96 -7.19
C LEU A 272 19.41 -10.31 -5.83
N GLU A 273 18.77 -9.18 -5.52
CA GLU A 273 18.98 -8.48 -4.25
C GLU A 273 18.59 -9.35 -3.05
N MET A 274 17.46 -10.05 -3.11
CA MET A 274 17.01 -10.91 -2.01
C MET A 274 17.90 -12.14 -1.85
N SER A 275 18.32 -12.78 -2.96
CA SER A 275 19.28 -13.88 -2.91
C SER A 275 20.61 -13.45 -2.29
N TYR A 276 21.10 -12.26 -2.64
CA TYR A 276 22.33 -11.73 -2.05
C TYR A 276 22.19 -11.44 -0.56
N ARG A 277 21.09 -10.82 -0.13
CA ARG A 277 20.83 -10.57 1.29
C ARG A 277 20.74 -11.87 2.10
N LEU A 278 20.06 -12.87 1.57
CA LEU A 278 19.92 -14.19 2.22
C LEU A 278 21.24 -14.94 2.23
N GLY A 279 21.99 -14.94 1.12
CA GLY A 279 23.34 -15.54 1.04
C GLY A 279 24.33 -14.88 1.99
N PHE A 280 24.28 -13.56 2.11
CA PHE A 280 25.09 -12.83 3.08
C PHE A 280 24.75 -13.21 4.53
N CYS A 281 23.49 -13.42 4.86
CA CYS A 281 23.10 -13.93 6.17
C CYS A 281 23.72 -15.32 6.44
N GLN A 282 23.74 -16.23 5.45
CA GLN A 282 24.37 -17.54 5.59
C GLN A 282 25.89 -17.42 5.77
N LEU A 283 26.54 -16.53 5.02
CA LEU A 283 27.95 -16.21 5.16
C LEU A 283 28.26 -15.70 6.57
N LEU A 284 27.51 -14.71 7.07
CA LEU A 284 27.73 -14.17 8.42
C LEU A 284 27.56 -15.25 9.51
N LYS A 285 26.56 -16.12 9.34
CA LYS A 285 26.34 -17.23 10.28
C LYS A 285 27.51 -18.22 10.29
N ALA A 286 27.99 -18.63 9.12
CA ALA A 286 29.02 -19.63 8.99
C ALA A 286 30.43 -19.09 9.33
N GLU A 287 30.77 -17.91 8.84
CA GLU A 287 32.13 -17.36 8.93
C GLU A 287 32.38 -16.52 10.19
N LEU A 288 31.31 -15.87 10.70
CA LEU A 288 31.41 -14.95 11.85
C LEU A 288 30.59 -15.39 13.06
N GLY A 289 29.81 -16.48 12.96
CA GLY A 289 28.93 -16.94 14.05
C GLY A 289 27.73 -16.02 14.32
N ILE A 290 27.38 -15.11 13.40
CA ILE A 290 26.30 -14.13 13.54
C ILE A 290 25.02 -14.70 12.95
N ASP A 291 24.10 -15.19 13.77
CA ASP A 291 22.79 -15.74 13.35
C ASP A 291 21.69 -14.67 13.30
N GLU A 292 21.89 -13.55 13.98
CA GLU A 292 20.96 -12.42 13.94
C GLU A 292 20.94 -11.74 12.56
N TYR A 293 19.77 -11.25 12.16
CA TYR A 293 19.68 -10.46 10.93
C TYR A 293 20.24 -9.06 11.12
N ILE A 294 21.26 -8.73 10.35
CA ILE A 294 21.82 -7.39 10.30
C ILE A 294 21.20 -6.63 9.13
N PRO A 295 20.36 -5.61 9.39
CA PRO A 295 19.74 -4.81 8.33
C PRO A 295 20.80 -4.08 7.50
N ILE A 296 20.84 -4.32 6.19
CA ILE A 296 21.74 -3.67 5.25
C ILE A 296 20.94 -2.59 4.50
N PRO A 297 21.49 -1.38 4.26
CA PRO A 297 20.86 -0.34 3.47
C PRO A 297 20.45 -0.82 2.07
N SER A 298 19.66 -0.01 1.37
CA SER A 298 19.40 -0.24 -0.06
C SER A 298 20.68 0.01 -0.86
N ILE A 299 20.99 -0.91 -1.76
CA ILE A 299 22.12 -0.82 -2.70
C ILE A 299 21.66 -0.24 -4.04
N LYS A 300 22.54 0.49 -4.73
CA LYS A 300 22.25 0.95 -6.08
C LYS A 300 22.20 -0.23 -7.06
N LYS A 301 21.30 -0.16 -8.03
CA LYS A 301 21.12 -1.25 -9.01
C LYS A 301 22.38 -1.54 -9.82
N SER A 302 23.23 -0.53 -10.09
CA SER A 302 24.51 -0.66 -10.76
C SER A 302 25.50 -1.48 -9.94
N GLU A 303 25.57 -1.23 -8.64
CA GLU A 303 26.47 -1.93 -7.72
C GLU A 303 26.04 -3.39 -7.50
N LEU A 304 24.73 -3.67 -7.50
CA LEU A 304 24.22 -5.04 -7.42
C LEU A 304 24.67 -5.92 -8.60
N SER A 305 24.90 -5.34 -9.77
CA SER A 305 25.36 -6.07 -10.96
C SER A 305 26.85 -6.49 -10.93
N GLU A 306 27.61 -6.01 -9.96
CA GLU A 306 29.04 -6.35 -9.78
C GLU A 306 29.27 -7.76 -9.18
N GLY A 307 28.19 -8.41 -8.74
CA GLY A 307 28.20 -9.77 -8.24
C GLY A 307 28.13 -9.90 -6.72
N PHE A 308 27.97 -11.14 -6.26
CA PHE A 308 27.73 -11.44 -4.85
C PHE A 308 28.94 -11.14 -3.94
N GLU A 309 30.16 -11.42 -4.41
CA GLU A 309 31.36 -11.11 -3.64
C GLU A 309 31.50 -9.60 -3.41
N SER A 310 31.30 -8.77 -4.45
CA SER A 310 31.30 -7.31 -4.34
C SER A 310 30.23 -6.83 -3.37
N PHE A 311 29.02 -7.40 -3.45
CA PHE A 311 27.93 -7.11 -2.51
C PHE A 311 28.33 -7.43 -1.06
N CYS A 312 28.94 -8.59 -0.79
CA CYS A 312 29.40 -8.97 0.54
C CYS A 312 30.47 -8.01 1.09
N GLY A 313 31.43 -7.63 0.23
CA GLY A 313 32.44 -6.64 0.58
C GLY A 313 31.84 -5.31 1.00
N TRP A 314 30.97 -4.75 0.15
CA TRP A 314 30.24 -3.51 0.43
C TRP A 314 29.39 -3.60 1.71
N ALA A 315 28.61 -4.68 1.87
CA ALA A 315 27.75 -4.86 3.03
C ALA A 315 28.56 -4.95 4.34
N SER A 316 29.69 -5.63 4.30
CA SER A 316 30.59 -5.75 5.44
C SER A 316 31.23 -4.42 5.81
N GLU A 317 31.72 -3.66 4.82
CA GLU A 317 32.27 -2.30 5.02
C GLU A 317 31.24 -1.37 5.68
N VAL A 318 30.02 -1.30 5.13
CA VAL A 318 28.92 -0.50 5.68
C VAL A 318 28.58 -0.86 7.12
N LYS A 319 28.80 -2.12 7.52
CA LYS A 319 28.52 -2.59 8.88
C LYS A 319 29.76 -2.65 9.78
N GLY A 320 30.94 -2.22 9.30
CA GLY A 320 32.18 -2.24 10.07
C GLY A 320 32.65 -3.66 10.39
N MET A 321 32.33 -4.63 9.54
CA MET A 321 32.73 -6.04 9.69
C MET A 321 33.89 -6.36 8.75
N SER A 322 34.73 -7.32 9.16
CA SER A 322 35.82 -7.83 8.33
C SER A 322 35.58 -9.28 7.96
N LEU A 323 35.58 -9.55 6.67
CA LEU A 323 35.49 -10.92 6.14
C LEU A 323 36.87 -11.55 6.09
N GLY A 324 36.95 -12.85 6.41
CA GLY A 324 38.18 -13.63 6.32
C GLY A 324 38.63 -13.86 4.87
N ALA A 325 39.87 -14.38 4.73
CA ALA A 325 40.39 -14.82 3.44
C ALA A 325 39.88 -16.23 3.10
N GLY A 326 39.73 -16.54 1.81
CA GLY A 326 39.42 -17.89 1.35
C GLY A 326 37.95 -18.29 1.42
N ILE A 327 37.05 -17.32 1.57
CA ILE A 327 35.60 -17.55 1.59
C ILE A 327 35.12 -18.08 0.24
N ASN A 328 34.33 -19.16 0.27
CA ASN A 328 33.67 -19.66 -0.93
C ASN A 328 32.34 -18.91 -1.16
N PHE A 329 32.38 -17.73 -1.79
CA PHE A 329 31.18 -16.91 -2.08
C PHE A 329 30.16 -17.65 -2.94
N GLY A 330 30.59 -18.56 -3.84
CA GLY A 330 29.69 -19.35 -4.68
C GLY A 330 28.75 -20.22 -3.84
N LEU A 331 29.24 -20.86 -2.78
CA LEU A 331 28.45 -21.67 -1.88
C LEU A 331 27.33 -20.85 -1.21
N TYR A 332 27.66 -19.66 -0.70
CA TYR A 332 26.69 -18.82 -0.01
C TYR A 332 25.68 -18.18 -0.98
N LEU A 333 26.07 -17.91 -2.23
CA LEU A 333 25.15 -17.49 -3.27
C LEU A 333 24.11 -18.57 -3.58
N GLU A 334 24.55 -19.82 -3.78
CA GLU A 334 23.64 -20.96 -4.02
C GLU A 334 22.65 -21.14 -2.85
N GLN A 335 23.12 -21.02 -1.62
CA GLN A 335 22.25 -21.06 -0.43
C GLN A 335 21.27 -19.89 -0.40
N GLY A 336 21.72 -18.70 -0.77
CA GLY A 336 20.87 -17.51 -0.86
C GLY A 336 19.78 -17.64 -1.93
N GLU A 337 20.09 -18.23 -3.07
CA GLU A 337 19.11 -18.51 -4.14
C GLU A 337 18.09 -19.57 -3.70
N ALA A 338 18.51 -20.61 -3.02
CA ALA A 338 17.61 -21.61 -2.46
C ALA A 338 16.65 -21.00 -1.42
N LEU A 339 17.19 -20.19 -0.51
CA LEU A 339 16.38 -19.47 0.49
C LEU A 339 15.45 -18.45 -0.12
N PHE A 340 15.82 -17.81 -1.24
CA PHE A 340 14.93 -16.93 -1.97
C PHE A 340 13.66 -17.67 -2.42
N TRP A 341 13.79 -18.86 -3.00
CA TRP A 341 12.62 -19.64 -3.43
C TRP A 341 11.80 -20.16 -2.25
N GLU A 342 12.44 -20.46 -1.12
CA GLU A 342 11.72 -20.80 0.11
C GLU A 342 10.93 -19.59 0.64
N MET A 343 11.53 -18.41 0.65
CA MET A 343 10.85 -17.14 0.98
C MET A 343 9.65 -16.88 0.05
N GLU A 344 9.82 -17.06 -1.26
CA GLU A 344 8.75 -16.87 -2.25
C GLU A 344 7.61 -17.85 -2.03
N LYS A 345 7.92 -19.11 -1.70
CA LYS A 345 6.96 -20.15 -1.33
C LYS A 345 6.13 -19.75 -0.10
N LEU A 346 6.79 -19.35 0.97
CA LEU A 346 6.13 -18.89 2.20
C LEU A 346 5.28 -17.63 1.97
N SER A 347 5.72 -16.75 1.06
CA SER A 347 5.00 -15.54 0.72
C SER A 347 3.65 -15.80 0.01
N LEU A 348 3.43 -16.99 -0.57
CA LEU A 348 2.15 -17.38 -1.15
C LEU A 348 1.04 -17.44 -0.08
N VAL A 349 1.39 -17.88 1.13
CA VAL A 349 0.44 -17.91 2.25
C VAL A 349 0.10 -16.50 2.72
N GLN A 350 1.11 -15.63 2.91
CA GLN A 350 0.88 -14.27 3.39
C GLN A 350 0.09 -13.42 2.38
N GLN A 351 0.29 -13.65 1.07
CA GLN A 351 -0.31 -12.77 0.05
C GLN A 351 -1.86 -12.80 0.03
N VAL A 352 -2.50 -13.90 0.45
CA VAL A 352 -3.97 -13.97 0.48
C VAL A 352 -4.59 -13.12 1.59
N PHE A 353 -3.79 -12.66 2.53
CA PHE A 353 -4.21 -11.74 3.60
C PHE A 353 -4.04 -10.26 3.25
N ARG A 354 -3.34 -9.92 2.15
CA ARG A 354 -3.07 -8.53 1.74
C ARG A 354 -4.35 -7.74 1.52
N ARG A 355 -5.25 -8.27 0.69
CA ARG A 355 -6.51 -7.60 0.38
C ARG A 355 -7.49 -7.62 1.57
N PRO A 356 -7.67 -8.71 2.32
CA PRO A 356 -8.44 -8.70 3.56
C PRO A 356 -8.00 -7.64 4.56
N LEU A 357 -6.69 -7.48 4.80
CA LEU A 357 -6.15 -6.41 5.65
C LEU A 357 -6.43 -5.01 5.10
N GLU A 358 -6.23 -4.81 3.80
CA GLU A 358 -6.54 -3.53 3.14
C GLU A 358 -8.02 -3.16 3.27
N ILE A 359 -8.91 -4.13 3.03
CA ILE A 359 -10.35 -3.91 3.15
C ILE A 359 -10.77 -3.68 4.60
N TRP A 360 -10.19 -4.40 5.57
CA TRP A 360 -10.43 -4.14 6.98
C TRP A 360 -10.12 -2.69 7.34
N LEU A 361 -8.96 -2.18 6.89
CA LEU A 361 -8.55 -0.79 7.10
C LEU A 361 -9.45 0.21 6.36
N ALA A 362 -9.88 -0.10 5.15
CA ALA A 362 -10.80 0.76 4.40
C ALA A 362 -12.19 0.81 5.05
N LEU A 363 -12.70 -0.34 5.52
CA LEU A 363 -13.97 -0.43 6.24
C LEU A 363 -13.95 0.35 7.55
N ASP A 364 -12.84 0.34 8.29
CA ASP A 364 -12.70 1.14 9.50
C ASP A 364 -12.94 2.64 9.23
N ARG A 365 -12.39 3.17 8.14
CA ARG A 365 -12.57 4.57 7.73
C ARG A 365 -14.01 4.86 7.27
N ALA A 366 -14.56 3.96 6.45
CA ALA A 366 -15.91 4.13 5.94
C ALA A 366 -16.97 4.02 7.05
N ILE A 367 -16.80 3.09 7.98
CA ILE A 367 -17.69 2.95 9.14
C ILE A 367 -17.56 4.17 10.07
N TYR A 368 -16.33 4.67 10.27
CA TYR A 368 -16.13 5.92 11.00
C TYR A 368 -16.94 7.07 10.40
N LEU A 369 -16.89 7.25 9.08
CA LEU A 369 -17.71 8.27 8.40
C LEU A 369 -19.21 8.05 8.66
N GLN A 370 -19.70 6.80 8.60
CA GLN A 370 -21.10 6.50 8.93
C GLN A 370 -21.45 6.87 10.39
N GLU A 371 -20.56 6.57 11.33
CA GLU A 371 -20.73 6.95 12.74
C GLU A 371 -20.77 8.47 12.95
N GLN A 372 -20.19 9.24 12.01
CA GLN A 372 -20.16 10.71 12.04
C GLN A 372 -21.29 11.37 11.20
N GLY A 373 -22.29 10.60 10.76
CA GLY A 373 -23.45 11.14 10.04
C GLY A 373 -23.22 11.32 8.53
N TYR A 374 -22.28 10.57 7.94
CA TYR A 374 -22.08 10.52 6.50
C TYR A 374 -22.68 9.24 5.91
N GLU A 375 -23.28 9.32 4.73
CA GLU A 375 -23.45 8.15 3.89
C GLU A 375 -22.09 7.81 3.29
N ALA A 376 -21.59 6.60 3.56
CA ALA A 376 -20.27 6.20 3.09
C ALA A 376 -20.35 5.00 2.15
N SER A 377 -19.52 5.02 1.10
CA SER A 377 -19.35 3.93 0.14
C SER A 377 -17.87 3.57 -0.05
N ILE A 378 -17.63 2.35 -0.53
CA ILE A 378 -16.30 1.90 -0.98
C ILE A 378 -16.48 1.29 -2.37
N GLU A 379 -15.64 1.71 -3.32
CA GLU A 379 -15.60 1.19 -4.68
C GLU A 379 -14.18 1.08 -5.21
N GLU A 380 -13.98 0.42 -6.35
CA GLU A 380 -12.72 0.41 -7.08
C GLU A 380 -12.76 1.46 -8.19
N PHE A 381 -11.91 2.49 -8.13
CA PHE A 381 -11.90 3.57 -9.13
C PHE A 381 -11.09 3.26 -10.39
N CYS A 382 -10.30 2.20 -10.39
CA CYS A 382 -9.54 1.74 -11.56
C CYS A 382 -9.18 0.27 -11.45
N GLU A 383 -8.63 -0.27 -12.53
CA GLU A 383 -8.13 -1.65 -12.52
C GLU A 383 -6.92 -1.83 -11.61
N ARG A 384 -6.81 -2.99 -10.97
CA ARG A 384 -5.65 -3.35 -10.16
C ARG A 384 -4.35 -3.39 -10.95
N SER A 385 -4.41 -3.57 -12.25
CA SER A 385 -3.26 -3.46 -13.18
C SER A 385 -2.69 -2.04 -13.27
N ILE A 386 -3.50 -1.01 -13.00
CA ILE A 386 -3.07 0.39 -12.92
C ILE A 386 -2.43 0.64 -11.56
N THR A 387 -3.14 0.29 -10.50
CA THR A 387 -2.63 0.31 -9.12
C THR A 387 -3.37 -0.72 -8.26
N PRO A 388 -2.64 -1.50 -7.43
CA PRO A 388 -3.32 -2.40 -6.49
C PRO A 388 -4.01 -1.65 -5.34
N ARG A 389 -3.69 -0.37 -5.12
CA ARG A 389 -4.37 0.54 -4.16
C ARG A 389 -5.46 1.31 -4.90
N ASN A 390 -6.45 0.57 -5.40
CA ASN A 390 -7.50 1.08 -6.25
C ASN A 390 -8.83 1.35 -5.52
N LEU A 391 -8.81 1.31 -4.19
CA LEU A 391 -10.00 1.62 -3.41
C LEU A 391 -10.24 3.11 -3.32
N LEU A 392 -11.49 3.51 -3.46
CA LEU A 392 -12.02 4.82 -3.21
C LEU A 392 -13.02 4.72 -2.05
N ILE A 393 -12.83 5.52 -1.03
CA ILE A 393 -13.79 5.69 0.06
C ILE A 393 -14.42 7.06 -0.13
N HIS A 394 -15.71 7.08 -0.27
CA HIS A 394 -16.50 8.29 -0.48
C HIS A 394 -17.50 8.44 0.66
N GLY A 395 -17.54 9.62 1.25
CA GLY A 395 -18.49 10.00 2.30
C GLY A 395 -19.23 11.27 1.92
N VAL A 396 -20.56 11.24 1.97
CA VAL A 396 -21.44 12.39 1.75
C VAL A 396 -22.17 12.67 3.04
N LYS A 397 -22.12 13.89 3.53
CA LYS A 397 -22.81 14.30 4.74
C LYS A 397 -24.32 14.18 4.55
N LEU A 398 -24.99 13.48 5.45
CA LEU A 398 -26.43 13.42 5.46
C LEU A 398 -27.01 14.76 5.91
N ASP A 399 -27.92 15.31 5.14
CA ASP A 399 -28.70 16.47 5.56
C ASP A 399 -29.55 16.08 6.78
N CYS A 400 -29.45 16.83 7.87
CA CYS A 400 -30.25 16.65 9.08
C CYS A 400 -31.62 17.28 8.92
#